data_4f0cc09f6fe60a6e6de43fb3e98965b1
#
_entry.id   4f0cc09f6fe60a6e6de43fb3e98965b1
#
_cell.length_a   1.000
_cell.length_b   1.000
_cell.length_c   1.000
_cell.angle_alpha   90.00
_cell.angle_beta   90.00
_cell.angle_gamma   90.00
#
_symmetry.space_group_name_H-M   'P 1'
#
loop_
_entity.id
_entity.type
_entity.pdbx_description
1 polymer ?
#
loop_
_entity_poly.entity_id
_entity_poly.type
_entity_poly.pdbx_seq_one_letter_code
_entity_poly.pdbx_strand_id
1 'polypeptide(L)'
;ARVFCYMEGMMNKDIQKNRDRIDAIDNQVFDLLIDRLDAVTTIGYIKKQEGLPVLDQNREDRIYARIDAKFSAIEADFLKHIYQSIITESKRVEEK
;
A
#
# COMPACT_ATOMS: atom_id res chain seq x y z
N ALA A 1 9.90 14.14 8.32
CA ALA A 1 9.87 12.91 7.54
C ALA A 1 11.28 12.38 7.34
N ARG A 2 11.42 11.09 7.45
CA ARG A 2 12.74 10.43 7.39
C ARG A 2 13.27 10.24 5.97
N VAL A 3 12.44 10.46 4.97
CA VAL A 3 12.81 10.28 3.56
C VAL A 3 13.96 11.16 3.12
N PHE A 4 14.22 12.25 3.83
CA PHE A 4 15.25 13.20 3.46
C PHE A 4 16.46 13.18 4.39
N CYS A 5 16.67 12.08 5.10
CA CYS A 5 17.85 11.91 5.95
C CYS A 5 19.05 11.51 5.10
N TYR A 6 19.44 12.39 4.18
CA TYR A 6 20.65 12.19 3.43
C TYR A 6 21.84 12.67 4.25
N MET A 7 22.80 11.81 4.37
CA MET A 7 24.04 12.14 5.04
C MET A 7 25.07 12.48 3.97
N GLU A 8 25.68 13.63 4.08
CA GLU A 8 26.81 13.98 3.24
C GLU A 8 27.91 12.93 3.43
N GLY A 9 28.52 12.51 2.33
CA GLY A 9 29.60 11.53 2.37
C GLY A 9 29.18 10.08 2.48
N MET A 10 27.91 9.76 2.14
CA MET A 10 27.50 8.36 2.05
C MET A 10 28.35 7.60 1.04
N MET A 11 28.86 6.45 1.47
CA MET A 11 29.72 5.57 0.68
C MET A 11 28.91 4.39 0.14
N ASN A 12 29.51 3.63 -0.82
CA ASN A 12 28.88 2.45 -1.39
C ASN A 12 28.39 1.45 -0.33
N LYS A 13 29.14 1.27 0.76
CA LYS A 13 28.73 0.40 1.86
C LYS A 13 27.47 0.91 2.55
N ASP A 14 27.26 2.23 2.59
CA ASP A 14 26.06 2.83 3.17
C ASP A 14 24.87 2.60 2.27
N ILE A 15 25.06 2.61 0.96
CA ILE A 15 24.03 2.25 -0.01
C ILE A 15 23.63 0.79 0.20
N GLN A 16 24.61 -0.11 0.32
CA GLN A 16 24.32 -1.53 0.51
C GLN A 16 23.58 -1.79 1.82
N LYS A 17 24.00 -1.12 2.90
CA LYS A 17 23.35 -1.23 4.20
C LYS A 17 21.88 -0.82 4.12
N ASN A 18 21.61 0.27 3.41
CA ASN A 18 20.24 0.74 3.25
C ASN A 18 19.42 -0.16 2.32
N ARG A 19 20.03 -0.76 1.30
CA ARG A 19 19.38 -1.75 0.46
C ARG A 19 19.01 -3.00 1.25
N ASP A 20 19.89 -3.44 2.13
CA ASP A 20 19.59 -4.58 3.02
C ASP A 20 18.40 -4.26 3.93
N ARG A 21 18.34 -3.02 4.41
CA ARG A 21 17.19 -2.56 5.20
C ARG A 21 15.91 -2.54 4.37
N ILE A 22 15.99 -2.09 3.12
CA ILE A 22 14.85 -2.10 2.20
C ILE A 22 14.38 -3.53 1.96
N ASP A 23 15.29 -4.46 1.73
CA ASP A 23 14.95 -5.86 1.50
C ASP A 23 14.19 -6.45 2.70
N ALA A 24 14.62 -6.15 3.91
CA ALA A 24 13.94 -6.60 5.12
C ALA A 24 12.53 -6.00 5.23
N ILE A 25 12.38 -4.71 4.90
CA ILE A 25 11.09 -4.04 4.88
C ILE A 25 10.20 -4.65 3.80
N ASP A 26 10.74 -4.89 2.61
CA ASP A 26 9.99 -5.47 1.49
C ASP A 26 9.41 -6.83 1.84
N ASN A 27 10.16 -7.66 2.55
CA ASN A 27 9.66 -8.96 2.98
C ASN A 27 8.41 -8.82 3.84
N GLN A 28 8.37 -7.82 4.72
CA GLN A 28 7.19 -7.52 5.53
C GLN A 28 6.04 -6.98 4.68
N VAL A 29 6.35 -6.12 3.72
CA VAL A 29 5.36 -5.56 2.80
C VAL A 29 4.73 -6.67 1.95
N PHE A 30 5.54 -7.60 1.44
CA PHE A 30 5.04 -8.74 0.67
C PHE A 30 4.02 -9.54 1.49
N ASP A 31 4.37 -9.89 2.71
CA ASP A 31 3.49 -10.69 3.57
C ASP A 31 2.19 -9.94 3.88
N LEU A 32 2.28 -8.65 4.18
CA LEU A 32 1.10 -7.83 4.47
C LEU A 32 0.20 -7.67 3.25
N LEU A 33 0.78 -7.53 2.06
CA LEU A 33 0.00 -7.45 0.83
C LEU A 33 -0.71 -8.77 0.52
N ILE A 34 -0.08 -9.91 0.80
CA ILE A 34 -0.71 -11.21 0.64
C ILE A 34 -1.85 -11.39 1.64
N ASP A 35 -1.67 -10.96 2.88
CA ASP A 35 -2.75 -10.96 3.88
C ASP A 35 -3.93 -10.10 3.42
N ARG A 36 -3.62 -8.93 2.86
CA ARG A 36 -4.63 -8.04 2.31
C ARG A 36 -5.37 -8.69 1.13
N LEU A 37 -4.63 -9.37 0.26
CA LEU A 37 -5.21 -10.10 -0.87
C LEU A 37 -6.20 -11.16 -0.40
N ASP A 38 -5.86 -11.88 0.66
CA ASP A 38 -6.75 -12.90 1.24
C ASP A 38 -8.08 -12.27 1.70
N ALA A 39 -8.00 -11.14 2.40
CA ALA A 39 -9.19 -10.41 2.82
C ALA A 39 -10.01 -9.90 1.63
N VAL A 40 -9.36 -9.38 0.61
CA VAL A 40 -10.01 -8.89 -0.61
C VAL A 40 -10.72 -10.04 -1.34
N THR A 41 -10.08 -11.20 -1.42
CA THR A 41 -10.66 -12.38 -2.06
C THR A 41 -11.94 -12.80 -1.35
N THR A 42 -11.93 -12.79 -0.02
CA THR A 42 -13.12 -13.10 0.79
C THR A 42 -14.24 -12.09 0.54
N ILE A 43 -13.91 -10.80 0.52
CA ILE A 43 -14.88 -9.75 0.24
C ILE A 43 -15.47 -9.93 -1.15
N GLY A 44 -14.65 -10.23 -2.14
CA GLY A 44 -15.12 -10.46 -3.51
C GLY A 44 -16.13 -11.61 -3.60
N TYR A 45 -15.84 -12.70 -2.88
CA TYR A 45 -16.74 -13.84 -2.80
C TYR A 45 -18.09 -13.44 -2.18
N ILE A 46 -18.07 -12.73 -1.07
CA ILE A 46 -19.27 -12.27 -0.38
C ILE A 46 -20.08 -11.34 -1.26
N LYS A 47 -19.44 -10.39 -1.94
CA LYS A 47 -20.13 -9.47 -2.84
C LYS A 47 -20.86 -10.20 -3.95
N LYS A 48 -20.25 -11.23 -4.53
CA LYS A 48 -20.89 -12.05 -5.56
C LYS A 48 -22.12 -12.80 -5.02
N GLN A 49 -21.99 -13.37 -3.83
CA GLN A 49 -23.09 -14.10 -3.21
C GLN A 49 -24.27 -13.19 -2.88
N GLU A 50 -24.03 -11.96 -2.52
CA GLU A 50 -25.06 -11.01 -2.11
C GLU A 50 -25.45 -10.03 -3.22
N GLY A 51 -24.86 -10.14 -4.40
CA GLY A 51 -25.17 -9.26 -5.52
C GLY A 51 -24.74 -7.82 -5.30
N LEU A 52 -23.66 -7.60 -4.54
CA LEU A 52 -23.16 -6.26 -4.24
C LEU A 52 -22.14 -5.81 -5.29
N PRO A 53 -22.08 -4.50 -5.58
CA PRO A 53 -21.10 -4.00 -6.55
C PRO A 53 -19.68 -4.05 -6.01
N VAL A 54 -18.71 -4.26 -6.91
CA VAL A 54 -17.29 -4.23 -6.57
C VAL A 54 -16.85 -2.84 -6.15
N LEU A 55 -17.28 -1.82 -6.89
CA LEU A 55 -16.89 -0.44 -6.60
C LEU A 55 -17.56 0.05 -5.31
N ASP A 56 -16.73 0.54 -4.41
CA ASP A 56 -17.15 1.19 -3.17
C ASP A 56 -16.37 2.49 -3.03
N GLN A 57 -16.89 3.55 -3.61
CA GLN A 57 -16.21 4.84 -3.62
C GLN A 57 -16.02 5.40 -2.21
N ASN A 58 -16.99 5.23 -1.34
CA ASN A 58 -16.87 5.70 0.04
C ASN A 58 -15.71 5.01 0.77
N ARG A 59 -15.52 3.73 0.51
CA ARG A 59 -14.40 2.98 1.10
C ARG A 59 -13.06 3.49 0.59
N GLU A 60 -12.95 3.73 -0.72
CA GLU A 60 -11.73 4.26 -1.32
C GLU A 60 -11.41 5.65 -0.76
N ASP A 61 -12.42 6.50 -0.67
CA ASP A 61 -12.25 7.86 -0.12
C ASP A 61 -11.77 7.82 1.33
N ARG A 62 -12.28 6.89 2.13
CA ARG A 62 -11.85 6.73 3.52
C ARG A 62 -10.39 6.27 3.65
N ILE A 63 -9.94 5.43 2.73
CA ILE A 63 -8.53 5.00 2.71
C ILE A 63 -7.63 6.21 2.47
N TYR A 64 -7.93 7.01 1.47
CA TYR A 64 -7.14 8.21 1.16
C TYR A 64 -7.22 9.25 2.28
N ALA A 65 -8.39 9.42 2.88
CA ALA A 65 -8.55 10.35 4.00
C ALA A 65 -7.70 9.93 5.21
N ARG A 66 -7.60 8.64 5.50
CA ARG A 66 -6.74 8.14 6.58
C ARG A 66 -5.28 8.45 6.31
N ILE A 67 -4.86 8.31 5.07
CA ILE A 67 -3.47 8.63 4.67
C ILE A 67 -3.21 10.10 4.91
N ASP A 68 -4.09 10.97 4.44
CA ASP A 68 -3.94 12.42 4.60
C ASP A 68 -3.93 12.85 6.07
N ALA A 69 -4.73 12.20 6.90
CA ALA A 69 -4.82 12.55 8.32
C ALA A 69 -3.59 12.11 9.12
N LYS A 70 -2.89 11.08 8.67
CA LYS A 70 -1.83 10.44 9.46
C LYS A 70 -0.42 10.82 9.05
N PHE A 71 -0.23 11.27 7.82
CA PHE A 71 1.09 11.47 7.26
C PHE A 71 1.28 12.90 6.75
N SER A 72 2.55 13.30 6.60
CA SER A 72 2.90 14.61 6.02
C SER A 72 2.43 14.66 4.56
N ALA A 73 2.36 15.87 4.00
CA ALA A 73 1.94 16.05 2.61
C ALA A 73 2.78 15.25 1.62
N ILE A 74 4.10 15.19 1.83
CA ILE A 74 5.02 14.45 0.95
C ILE A 74 4.80 12.95 1.10
N GLU A 75 4.69 12.48 2.33
CA GLU A 75 4.46 11.05 2.60
C GLU A 75 3.09 10.59 2.10
N ALA A 76 2.07 11.43 2.30
CA ALA A 76 0.72 11.13 1.83
C ALA A 76 0.67 11.05 0.30
N ASP A 77 1.34 11.95 -0.40
CA ASP A 77 1.42 11.91 -1.85
C ASP A 77 2.03 10.60 -2.34
N PHE A 78 3.15 10.21 -1.73
CA PHE A 78 3.82 8.95 -2.03
C PHE A 78 2.89 7.74 -1.79
N LEU A 79 2.26 7.67 -0.63
CA LEU A 79 1.37 6.57 -0.27
C LEU A 79 0.13 6.49 -1.16
N LYS A 80 -0.46 7.64 -1.49
CA LYS A 80 -1.66 7.65 -2.35
C LYS A 80 -1.36 7.14 -3.75
N HIS A 81 -0.19 7.45 -4.30
CA HIS A 81 0.21 6.92 -5.60
C HIS A 81 0.34 5.39 -5.58
N ILE A 82 0.92 4.85 -4.52
CA ILE A 82 1.05 3.39 -4.36
C ILE A 82 -0.33 2.76 -4.15
N TYR A 83 -1.17 3.36 -3.32
CA TYR A 83 -2.50 2.81 -3.03
C TYR A 83 -3.44 2.86 -4.22
N GLN A 84 -3.24 3.75 -5.19
CA GLN A 84 -3.99 3.69 -6.44
C GLN A 84 -3.85 2.31 -7.10
N SER A 85 -2.64 1.79 -7.17
CA SER A 85 -2.38 0.47 -7.73
C SER A 85 -2.95 -0.64 -6.85
N ILE A 86 -2.78 -0.54 -5.55
CA ILE A 86 -3.30 -1.53 -4.61
C ILE A 86 -4.83 -1.64 -4.73
N ILE A 87 -5.51 -0.50 -4.77
CA ILE A 87 -6.97 -0.45 -4.88
C ILE A 87 -7.43 -0.98 -6.24
N THR A 88 -6.75 -0.59 -7.32
CA THR A 88 -7.06 -1.06 -8.67
C THR A 88 -6.92 -2.57 -8.76
N GLU A 89 -5.84 -3.13 -8.23
CA GLU A 89 -5.62 -4.57 -8.21
C GLU A 89 -6.63 -5.30 -7.32
N SER A 90 -7.02 -4.69 -6.21
CA SER A 90 -8.04 -5.26 -5.33
C SER A 90 -9.38 -5.39 -6.06
N LYS A 91 -9.79 -4.36 -6.80
CA LYS A 91 -11.03 -4.41 -7.59
C LYS A 91 -10.94 -5.48 -8.67
N ARG A 92 -9.79 -5.61 -9.32
CA ARG A 92 -9.58 -6.64 -10.34
C ARG A 92 -9.77 -8.05 -9.77
N VAL A 93 -9.26 -8.27 -8.57
CA VAL A 93 -9.43 -9.57 -7.87
C VAL A 93 -10.89 -9.80 -7.50
N GLU A 94 -11.59 -8.78 -6.98
CA GLU A 94 -13.00 -8.91 -6.60
C GLU A 94 -13.91 -9.22 -7.80
N GLU A 95 -13.53 -8.76 -8.98
CA GLU A 95 -14.31 -8.99 -10.22
C GLU A 95 -14.24 -10.44 -10.73
N LYS A 96 -13.25 -11.18 -10.29
CA LYS A 96 -13.08 -12.58 -10.67
C LYS A 96 -13.99 -13.47 -9.83
#